data_51f6a8eacc34202d80275da4dabdbbd3
#
_entry.id   51f6a8eacc34202d80275da4dabdbbd3
#
_cell.length_a   1.000
_cell.length_b   1.000
_cell.length_c   1.000
_cell.angle_alpha   90.00
_cell.angle_beta   90.00
_cell.angle_gamma   90.00
#
_symmetry.space_group_name_H-M   'P 1'
#
loop_
_entity.id
_entity.type
_entity.pdbx_description
1 polymer ?
#
loop_
_entity_poly.entity_id
_entity_poly.type
_entity_poly.pdbx_seq_one_letter_code
_entity_poly.pdbx_strand_id
1 'polypeptide(L)'
;MKITHLTKQFGTVTAVNKVSFAIDTPQMVGIIGPSGAGKSTLLRMINRLTDASGGSIEMNGRDILALKGKEKRKWQRDCAMVFQQFNLVPRLDVVTNVLLGRLNGYSTVKSLFSIFGKEMVDEALTALDRLGIAGQALQRAETLSGGQQQRVAIARALMQTPKMMLADEPIAS
;
A
#
# COMPACT_ATOMS: atom_id res chain seq x y z
N MET A 1 -11.41 -3.38 -12.95
CA MET A 1 -10.14 -2.74 -13.34
C MET A 1 -9.64 -3.35 -14.63
N LYS A 2 -9.24 -2.53 -15.59
CA LYS A 2 -8.70 -3.01 -16.88
C LYS A 2 -7.31 -2.40 -17.11
N ILE A 3 -6.34 -3.22 -17.41
CA ILE A 3 -4.97 -2.83 -17.75
C ILE A 3 -4.73 -3.23 -19.21
N THR A 4 -4.21 -2.29 -20.01
CA THR A 4 -4.00 -2.51 -21.45
C THR A 4 -2.60 -2.07 -21.84
N HIS A 5 -1.79 -3.00 -22.35
CA HIS A 5 -0.41 -2.81 -22.85
C HIS A 5 0.48 -2.01 -21.89
N LEU A 6 0.29 -2.19 -20.58
CA LEU A 6 1.03 -1.44 -19.56
C LEU A 6 2.52 -1.75 -19.67
N THR A 7 3.32 -0.70 -19.80
CA THR A 7 4.76 -0.81 -20.05
C THR A 7 5.53 0.11 -19.12
N LYS A 8 6.67 -0.37 -18.61
CA LYS A 8 7.65 0.44 -17.87
C LYS A 8 9.05 0.18 -18.35
N GLN A 9 9.72 1.24 -18.75
CA GLN A 9 11.14 1.26 -19.09
C GLN A 9 11.92 2.11 -18.08
N PHE A 10 13.08 1.66 -17.70
CA PHE A 10 14.09 2.40 -16.93
C PHE A 10 15.37 2.44 -17.75
N GLY A 11 15.61 3.58 -18.42
CA GLY A 11 16.68 3.68 -19.41
C GLY A 11 16.50 2.64 -20.51
N THR A 12 17.46 1.74 -20.67
CA THR A 12 17.45 0.65 -21.67
C THR A 12 16.71 -0.61 -21.20
N VAL A 13 16.38 -0.71 -19.89
CA VAL A 13 15.76 -1.91 -19.32
C VAL A 13 14.24 -1.79 -19.33
N THR A 14 13.57 -2.76 -19.96
CA THR A 14 12.10 -2.87 -19.92
C THR A 14 11.70 -3.78 -18.74
N ALA A 15 11.26 -3.17 -17.65
CA ALA A 15 10.87 -3.89 -16.43
C ALA A 15 9.46 -4.51 -16.52
N VAL A 16 8.54 -3.88 -17.26
CA VAL A 16 7.20 -4.40 -17.56
C VAL A 16 6.94 -4.15 -19.04
N ASN A 17 6.56 -5.20 -19.77
CA ASN A 17 6.42 -5.14 -21.22
C ASN A 17 4.98 -5.50 -21.63
N LYS A 18 4.19 -4.50 -22.03
CA LYS A 18 2.84 -4.60 -22.64
C LYS A 18 1.89 -5.55 -21.88
N VAL A 19 1.92 -5.52 -20.55
CA VAL A 19 1.04 -6.36 -19.73
C VAL A 19 -0.42 -5.92 -19.91
N SER A 20 -1.30 -6.88 -20.14
CA SER A 20 -2.75 -6.63 -20.30
C SER A 20 -3.55 -7.69 -19.54
N PHE A 21 -4.50 -7.25 -18.71
CA PHE A 21 -5.49 -8.11 -18.04
C PHE A 21 -6.66 -7.28 -17.54
N ALA A 22 -7.76 -7.96 -17.18
CA ALA A 22 -8.93 -7.34 -16.55
C ALA A 22 -9.30 -8.08 -15.27
N ILE A 23 -9.84 -7.32 -14.30
CA ILE A 23 -10.43 -7.81 -13.06
C ILE A 23 -11.83 -7.19 -13.01
N ASP A 24 -12.85 -7.98 -13.32
CA ASP A 24 -14.21 -7.48 -13.49
C ASP A 24 -15.01 -7.50 -12.19
N THR A 25 -14.67 -8.40 -11.28
CA THR A 25 -15.31 -8.54 -9.96
C THR A 25 -14.29 -8.44 -8.84
N PRO A 26 -14.70 -8.06 -7.61
CA PRO A 26 -13.83 -8.11 -6.45
C PRO A 26 -13.35 -9.55 -6.21
N GLN A 27 -12.03 -9.75 -6.26
CA GLN A 27 -11.39 -11.05 -6.07
C GLN A 27 -9.94 -10.91 -5.62
N MET A 28 -9.37 -11.99 -5.11
CA MET A 28 -7.94 -12.09 -4.86
C MET A 28 -7.23 -12.52 -6.15
N VAL A 29 -6.21 -11.77 -6.54
CA VAL A 29 -5.41 -12.05 -7.76
C VAL A 29 -3.95 -12.23 -7.35
N GLY A 30 -3.37 -13.39 -7.65
CA GLY A 30 -1.94 -13.66 -7.47
C GLY A 30 -1.14 -13.37 -8.73
N ILE A 31 -0.03 -12.62 -8.60
CA ILE A 31 0.95 -12.39 -9.67
C ILE A 31 2.19 -13.21 -9.34
N ILE A 32 2.44 -14.24 -10.14
CA ILE A 32 3.54 -15.19 -9.90
C ILE A 32 4.61 -15.01 -10.98
N GLY A 33 5.87 -15.15 -10.60
CA GLY A 33 7.01 -15.08 -11.51
C GLY A 33 8.33 -15.00 -10.74
N PRO A 34 9.47 -15.22 -11.41
CA PRO A 34 10.79 -15.18 -10.77
C PRO A 34 11.14 -13.80 -10.23
N SER A 35 12.21 -13.73 -9.42
CA SER A 35 12.77 -12.45 -8.99
C SER A 35 13.18 -11.64 -10.22
N GLY A 36 12.95 -10.32 -10.20
CA GLY A 36 13.23 -9.45 -11.34
C GLY A 36 12.19 -9.45 -12.46
N ALA A 37 11.13 -10.28 -12.41
CA ALA A 37 10.08 -10.33 -13.44
C ALA A 37 9.19 -9.06 -13.53
N GLY A 38 9.46 -8.03 -12.73
CA GLY A 38 8.71 -6.77 -12.77
C GLY A 38 7.44 -6.74 -11.91
N LYS A 39 7.18 -7.75 -11.06
CA LYS A 39 5.99 -7.83 -10.19
C LYS A 39 5.81 -6.57 -9.33
N SER A 40 6.84 -6.20 -8.56
CA SER A 40 6.83 -4.99 -7.72
C SER A 40 6.65 -3.71 -8.53
N THR A 41 7.25 -3.65 -9.73
CA THR A 41 7.11 -2.50 -10.63
C THR A 41 5.66 -2.38 -11.12
N LEU A 42 5.04 -3.50 -11.48
CA LEU A 42 3.62 -3.54 -11.89
C LEU A 42 2.71 -3.04 -10.77
N LEU A 43 2.87 -3.55 -9.53
CA LEU A 43 2.09 -3.10 -8.38
C LEU A 43 2.29 -1.60 -8.10
N ARG A 44 3.52 -1.09 -8.17
CA ARG A 44 3.84 0.33 -8.00
C ARG A 44 3.24 1.21 -9.10
N MET A 45 3.12 0.72 -10.34
CA MET A 45 2.41 1.45 -11.40
C MET A 45 0.91 1.49 -11.14
N ILE A 46 0.30 0.39 -10.68
CA ILE A 46 -1.13 0.34 -10.32
C ILE A 46 -1.41 1.34 -9.18
N ASN A 47 -0.58 1.39 -8.14
CA ASN A 47 -0.71 2.39 -7.06
C ASN A 47 -0.28 3.82 -7.48
N ARG A 48 0.30 4.01 -8.67
CA ARG A 48 0.82 5.32 -9.11
C ARG A 48 2.01 5.86 -8.30
N LEU A 49 2.77 4.97 -7.66
CA LEU A 49 4.08 5.29 -7.07
C LEU A 49 5.17 5.36 -8.15
N THR A 50 4.99 4.63 -9.24
CA THR A 50 5.85 4.67 -10.43
C THR A 50 4.98 5.02 -11.63
N ASP A 51 5.39 5.99 -12.43
CA ASP A 51 4.68 6.33 -13.65
C ASP A 51 4.99 5.31 -14.75
N ALA A 52 3.96 4.92 -15.51
CA ALA A 52 4.10 4.06 -16.67
C ALA A 52 4.81 4.78 -17.82
N SER A 53 5.52 4.03 -18.66
CA SER A 53 6.10 4.53 -19.92
C SER A 53 5.11 4.45 -21.09
N GLY A 54 4.07 3.60 -20.96
CA GLY A 54 3.02 3.44 -21.96
C GLY A 54 1.91 2.50 -21.47
N GLY A 55 0.84 2.41 -22.24
CA GLY A 55 -0.35 1.66 -21.90
C GLY A 55 -1.37 2.46 -21.09
N SER A 56 -2.37 1.77 -20.52
CA SER A 56 -3.43 2.40 -19.73
C SER A 56 -3.85 1.54 -18.54
N ILE A 57 -4.36 2.19 -17.49
CA ILE A 57 -5.04 1.57 -16.35
C ILE A 57 -6.38 2.26 -16.21
N GLU A 58 -7.46 1.51 -16.40
CA GLU A 58 -8.83 2.01 -16.27
C GLU A 58 -9.51 1.39 -15.04
N MET A 59 -10.17 2.22 -14.23
CA MET A 59 -10.98 1.80 -13.11
C MET A 59 -12.29 2.57 -13.10
N ASN A 60 -13.41 1.85 -13.23
CA ASN A 60 -14.76 2.43 -13.28
C ASN A 60 -14.88 3.57 -14.32
N GLY A 61 -14.37 3.35 -15.53
CA GLY A 61 -14.41 4.31 -16.64
C GLY A 61 -13.43 5.49 -16.50
N ARG A 62 -12.53 5.48 -15.51
CA ARG A 62 -11.53 6.55 -15.31
C ARG A 62 -10.13 6.04 -15.64
N ASP A 63 -9.39 6.84 -16.39
CA ASP A 63 -7.97 6.59 -16.62
C ASP A 63 -7.15 6.96 -15.36
N ILE A 64 -6.57 5.95 -14.72
CA ILE A 64 -5.78 6.11 -13.51
C ILE A 64 -4.42 6.76 -13.82
N LEU A 65 -3.87 6.56 -15.02
CA LEU A 65 -2.59 7.14 -15.38
C LEU A 65 -2.68 8.66 -15.60
N ALA A 66 -3.84 9.18 -15.98
CA ALA A 66 -4.08 10.61 -16.17
C ALA A 66 -4.25 11.40 -14.86
N LEU A 67 -4.47 10.72 -13.71
CA LEU A 67 -4.71 11.38 -12.42
C LEU A 67 -3.50 12.20 -11.96
N LYS A 68 -3.77 13.44 -11.46
CA LYS A 68 -2.75 14.38 -10.96
C LYS A 68 -3.15 14.98 -9.61
N GLY A 69 -2.20 15.54 -8.89
CA GLY A 69 -2.44 16.32 -7.66
C GLY A 69 -3.30 15.61 -6.64
N LYS A 70 -4.43 16.21 -6.25
CA LYS A 70 -5.35 15.67 -5.22
C LYS A 70 -5.99 14.34 -5.65
N GLU A 71 -6.32 14.18 -6.94
CA GLU A 71 -6.93 12.95 -7.47
C GLU A 71 -5.96 11.78 -7.42
N LYS A 72 -4.68 11.99 -7.78
CA LYS A 72 -3.63 10.96 -7.64
C LYS A 72 -3.47 10.53 -6.19
N ARG A 73 -3.45 11.49 -5.24
CA ARG A 73 -3.36 11.17 -3.79
C ARG A 73 -4.58 10.41 -3.29
N LYS A 74 -5.79 10.77 -3.78
CA LYS A 74 -7.01 10.04 -3.46
C LYS A 74 -6.94 8.59 -3.95
N TRP A 75 -6.51 8.39 -5.19
CA TRP A 75 -6.29 7.05 -5.74
C TRP A 75 -5.30 6.23 -4.89
N GLN A 76 -4.16 6.80 -4.52
CA GLN A 76 -3.14 6.15 -3.70
C GLN A 76 -3.66 5.75 -2.31
N ARG A 77 -4.58 6.53 -1.74
CA ARG A 77 -5.28 6.17 -0.50
C ARG A 77 -6.27 5.03 -0.72
N ASP A 78 -7.09 5.12 -1.79
CA ASP A 78 -8.09 4.10 -2.13
C ASP A 78 -7.44 2.77 -2.56
N CYS A 79 -6.16 2.79 -2.94
CA CYS A 79 -5.33 1.67 -3.36
C CYS A 79 -4.13 1.51 -2.41
N ALA A 80 -4.36 0.93 -1.23
CA ALA A 80 -3.30 0.76 -0.24
C ALA A 80 -2.25 -0.27 -0.68
N MET A 81 -1.00 -0.09 -0.24
CA MET A 81 0.10 -0.97 -0.58
C MET A 81 0.87 -1.45 0.66
N VAL A 82 1.04 -2.77 0.77
CA VAL A 82 1.97 -3.42 1.68
C VAL A 82 3.26 -3.70 0.91
N PHE A 83 4.37 -3.13 1.37
CA PHE A 83 5.68 -3.26 0.73
C PHE A 83 6.44 -4.46 1.27
N GLN A 84 7.33 -5.04 0.47
CA GLN A 84 8.21 -6.13 0.85
C GLN A 84 9.05 -5.82 2.11
N GLN A 85 9.57 -4.60 2.22
CA GLN A 85 10.35 -4.14 3.38
C GLN A 85 9.49 -3.51 4.49
N PHE A 86 8.15 -3.67 4.43
CA PHE A 86 7.15 -3.14 5.36
C PHE A 86 7.16 -1.63 5.56
N ASN A 87 8.30 -0.94 5.41
CA ASN A 87 8.49 0.52 5.55
C ASN A 87 7.90 1.07 6.87
N LEU A 88 8.09 0.35 7.97
CA LEU A 88 7.76 0.83 9.30
C LEU A 88 8.81 1.84 9.75
N VAL A 89 8.40 2.80 10.58
CA VAL A 89 9.34 3.71 11.25
C VAL A 89 9.90 2.99 12.48
N PRO A 90 11.18 2.58 12.49
CA PRO A 90 11.71 1.64 13.50
C PRO A 90 11.56 2.13 14.93
N ARG A 91 11.81 3.42 15.18
CA ARG A 91 11.81 4.05 16.51
C ARG A 91 10.44 4.39 17.06
N LEU A 92 9.38 4.34 16.23
CA LEU A 92 8.01 4.53 16.68
C LEU A 92 7.42 3.22 17.18
N ASP A 93 6.49 3.33 18.13
CA ASP A 93 5.71 2.17 18.56
C ASP A 93 4.77 1.67 17.45
N VAL A 94 4.23 0.48 17.68
CA VAL A 94 3.38 -0.23 16.73
C VAL A 94 2.10 0.54 16.45
N VAL A 95 1.41 1.03 17.49
CA VAL A 95 0.15 1.75 17.33
C VAL A 95 0.37 3.04 16.55
N THR A 96 1.44 3.77 16.81
CA THR A 96 1.80 4.97 16.04
C THR A 96 2.10 4.64 14.58
N ASN A 97 2.85 3.56 14.29
CA ASN A 97 3.07 3.11 12.92
C ASN A 97 1.76 2.82 12.18
N VAL A 98 0.77 2.24 12.85
CA VAL A 98 -0.56 1.96 12.26
C VAL A 98 -1.32 3.26 12.01
N LEU A 99 -1.29 4.20 12.94
CA LEU A 99 -1.92 5.52 12.83
C LEU A 99 -1.38 6.35 11.67
N LEU A 100 -0.10 6.18 11.28
CA LEU A 100 0.47 6.82 10.08
C LEU A 100 -0.32 6.51 8.80
N GLY A 101 -1.04 5.39 8.75
CA GLY A 101 -1.93 5.05 7.63
C GLY A 101 -3.06 6.07 7.39
N ARG A 102 -3.47 6.81 8.43
CA ARG A 102 -4.54 7.83 8.37
C ARG A 102 -4.07 9.23 8.01
N LEU A 103 -2.76 9.50 7.95
CA LEU A 103 -2.23 10.85 7.79
C LEU A 103 -2.72 11.59 6.56
N ASN A 104 -3.04 10.89 5.48
CA ASN A 104 -3.55 11.49 4.23
C ASN A 104 -4.90 12.23 4.38
N GLY A 105 -5.60 12.10 5.51
CA GLY A 105 -6.87 12.78 5.80
C GLY A 105 -6.76 13.91 6.83
N TYR A 106 -5.57 14.11 7.44
CA TYR A 106 -5.39 15.07 8.53
C TYR A 106 -4.72 16.36 8.08
N SER A 107 -5.10 17.46 8.74
CA SER A 107 -4.37 18.73 8.61
C SER A 107 -2.90 18.52 8.96
N THR A 108 -2.02 19.08 8.14
CA THR A 108 -0.54 19.01 8.29
C THR A 108 -0.09 19.40 9.71
N VAL A 109 -0.79 20.33 10.37
CA VAL A 109 -0.47 20.80 11.73
C VAL A 109 -0.78 19.72 12.77
N LYS A 110 -1.94 19.04 12.69
CA LYS A 110 -2.30 17.94 13.61
C LYS A 110 -1.39 16.72 13.43
N SER A 111 -0.98 16.44 12.20
CA SER A 111 -0.05 15.38 11.85
C SER A 111 1.34 15.63 12.43
N LEU A 112 1.81 16.88 12.40
CA LEU A 112 3.15 17.27 12.89
C LEU A 112 3.30 17.06 14.41
N PHE A 113 2.22 17.19 15.18
CA PHE A 113 2.23 17.00 16.64
C PHE A 113 1.84 15.59 17.09
N SER A 114 1.64 14.65 16.16
CA SER A 114 1.22 13.25 16.45
C SER A 114 0.00 13.15 17.39
N ILE A 115 -0.89 14.13 17.35
CA ILE A 115 -2.08 14.17 18.21
C ILE A 115 -3.21 13.43 17.48
N PHE A 116 -3.30 12.15 17.74
CA PHE A 116 -4.39 11.31 17.25
C PHE A 116 -5.55 11.31 18.26
N GLY A 117 -6.79 11.52 17.78
CA GLY A 117 -7.96 11.42 18.65
C GLY A 117 -8.17 9.99 19.18
N LYS A 118 -8.85 9.85 20.32
CA LYS A 118 -9.12 8.56 20.96
C LYS A 118 -9.75 7.55 20.00
N GLU A 119 -10.75 7.95 19.22
CA GLU A 119 -11.43 7.10 18.23
C GLU A 119 -10.45 6.46 17.23
N MET A 120 -9.43 7.21 16.79
CA MET A 120 -8.45 6.72 15.83
C MET A 120 -7.49 5.72 16.47
N VAL A 121 -7.13 5.94 17.73
CA VAL A 121 -6.32 4.99 18.51
C VAL A 121 -7.11 3.69 18.69
N ASP A 122 -8.40 3.77 19.01
CA ASP A 122 -9.27 2.61 19.17
C ASP A 122 -9.44 1.84 17.84
N GLU A 123 -9.56 2.54 16.71
CA GLU A 123 -9.55 1.92 15.36
C GLU A 123 -8.21 1.19 15.10
N ALA A 124 -7.08 1.81 15.44
CA ALA A 124 -5.76 1.22 15.24
C ALA A 124 -5.58 -0.04 16.11
N LEU A 125 -5.99 0.01 17.40
CA LEU A 125 -5.95 -1.14 18.28
C LEU A 125 -6.86 -2.26 17.80
N THR A 126 -8.05 -1.93 17.28
CA THR A 126 -8.96 -2.91 16.67
C THR A 126 -8.33 -3.58 15.43
N ALA A 127 -7.63 -2.81 14.59
CA ALA A 127 -6.92 -3.36 13.44
C ALA A 127 -5.77 -4.29 13.86
N LEU A 128 -5.04 -3.94 14.92
CA LEU A 128 -3.99 -4.78 15.49
C LEU A 128 -4.55 -6.06 16.12
N ASP A 129 -5.68 -5.97 16.82
CA ASP A 129 -6.35 -7.12 17.44
C ASP A 129 -6.80 -8.14 16.39
N ARG A 130 -7.43 -7.70 15.31
CA ARG A 130 -7.82 -8.57 14.19
C ARG A 130 -6.65 -9.34 13.57
N LEU A 131 -5.44 -8.83 13.71
CA LEU A 131 -4.21 -9.46 13.22
C LEU A 131 -3.44 -10.20 14.32
N GLY A 132 -4.00 -10.28 15.53
CA GLY A 132 -3.40 -11.00 16.67
C GLY A 132 -2.10 -10.38 17.16
N ILE A 133 -1.96 -9.03 17.12
CA ILE A 133 -0.74 -8.31 17.51
C ILE A 133 -1.02 -7.11 18.42
N ALA A 134 -2.21 -7.01 19.02
CA ALA A 134 -2.57 -5.92 19.92
C ALA A 134 -1.66 -5.86 21.17
N GLY A 135 -1.18 -7.00 21.67
CA GLY A 135 -0.27 -7.05 22.82
C GLY A 135 1.08 -6.36 22.61
N GLN A 136 1.47 -6.09 21.36
CA GLN A 136 2.69 -5.38 21.00
C GLN A 136 2.47 -3.89 20.68
N ALA A 137 1.25 -3.36 20.90
CA ALA A 137 0.86 -2.01 20.46
C ALA A 137 1.84 -0.90 20.91
N LEU A 138 2.41 -1.01 22.09
CA LEU A 138 3.34 -0.05 22.67
C LEU A 138 4.83 -0.40 22.47
N GLN A 139 5.13 -1.54 21.82
CA GLN A 139 6.52 -1.91 21.50
C GLN A 139 7.03 -1.12 20.30
N ARG A 140 8.34 -0.86 20.24
CA ARG A 140 8.96 -0.25 19.06
C ARG A 140 8.96 -1.22 17.88
N ALA A 141 8.70 -0.71 16.68
CA ALA A 141 8.64 -1.55 15.48
C ALA A 141 9.96 -2.31 15.20
N GLU A 142 11.10 -1.75 15.57
CA GLU A 142 12.43 -2.39 15.40
C GLU A 142 12.63 -3.65 16.27
N THR A 143 11.85 -3.81 17.35
CA THR A 143 11.97 -4.97 18.25
C THR A 143 11.11 -6.16 17.81
N LEU A 144 10.30 -5.99 16.78
CA LEU A 144 9.38 -7.00 16.30
C LEU A 144 10.06 -7.99 15.36
N SER A 145 9.59 -9.26 15.38
CA SER A 145 9.94 -10.23 14.34
C SER A 145 9.40 -9.81 12.97
N GLY A 146 9.98 -10.35 11.88
CA GLY A 146 9.53 -10.04 10.51
C GLY A 146 8.03 -10.29 10.30
N GLY A 147 7.50 -11.41 10.79
CA GLY A 147 6.06 -11.70 10.71
C GLY A 147 5.20 -10.73 11.53
N GLN A 148 5.69 -10.23 12.66
CA GLN A 148 5.02 -9.20 13.44
C GLN A 148 5.04 -7.85 12.70
N GLN A 149 6.19 -7.44 12.14
CA GLN A 149 6.32 -6.23 11.33
C GLN A 149 5.37 -6.27 10.12
N GLN A 150 5.24 -7.41 9.48
CA GLN A 150 4.29 -7.62 8.38
C GLN A 150 2.85 -7.36 8.82
N ARG A 151 2.42 -7.92 9.96
CA ARG A 151 1.06 -7.68 10.50
C ARG A 151 0.83 -6.20 10.79
N VAL A 152 1.81 -5.50 11.35
CA VAL A 152 1.74 -4.04 11.56
C VAL A 152 1.60 -3.29 10.24
N ALA A 153 2.33 -3.67 9.19
CA ALA A 153 2.21 -3.05 7.87
C ALA A 153 0.83 -3.28 7.24
N ILE A 154 0.24 -4.47 7.45
CA ILE A 154 -1.13 -4.77 7.02
C ILE A 154 -2.13 -3.92 7.82
N ALA A 155 -2.01 -3.83 9.16
CA ALA A 155 -2.86 -2.99 9.99
C ALA A 155 -2.81 -1.52 9.51
N ARG A 156 -1.61 -0.99 9.24
CA ARG A 156 -1.42 0.36 8.70
C ARG A 156 -2.12 0.55 7.34
N ALA A 157 -2.07 -0.44 6.47
CA ALA A 157 -2.76 -0.39 5.19
C ALA A 157 -4.29 -0.39 5.37
N LEU A 158 -4.83 -1.17 6.30
CA LEU A 158 -6.25 -1.22 6.62
C LEU A 158 -6.77 0.10 7.19
N MET A 159 -5.96 0.85 7.94
CA MET A 159 -6.32 2.18 8.44
C MET A 159 -6.67 3.19 7.33
N GLN A 160 -6.22 2.97 6.10
CA GLN A 160 -6.58 3.79 4.95
C GLN A 160 -8.04 3.56 4.50
N THR A 161 -8.71 2.52 5.01
CA THR A 161 -10.02 2.04 4.50
C THR A 161 -10.01 1.88 2.98
N PRO A 162 -9.06 1.08 2.44
CA PRO A 162 -8.81 1.02 1.02
C PRO A 162 -9.92 0.26 0.28
N LYS A 163 -10.16 0.63 -0.98
CA LYS A 163 -11.02 -0.12 -1.92
C LYS A 163 -10.27 -1.27 -2.59
N MET A 164 -8.95 -1.19 -2.65
CA MET A 164 -8.06 -2.20 -3.19
C MET A 164 -6.78 -2.27 -2.35
N MET A 165 -6.29 -3.47 -2.12
CA MET A 165 -5.02 -3.70 -1.44
C MET A 165 -4.04 -4.37 -2.40
N LEU A 166 -2.85 -3.84 -2.48
CA LEU A 166 -1.72 -4.42 -3.20
C LEU A 166 -0.70 -4.91 -2.18
N ALA A 167 -0.20 -6.11 -2.36
CA ALA A 167 0.81 -6.69 -1.48
C ALA A 167 2.00 -7.17 -2.32
N ASP A 168 3.18 -6.63 -2.04
CA ASP A 168 4.42 -6.95 -2.72
C ASP A 168 5.20 -7.95 -1.86
N GLU A 169 5.18 -9.24 -2.24
CA GLU A 169 5.77 -10.36 -1.50
C GLU A 169 5.38 -10.36 -0.01
N PRO A 170 4.07 -10.48 0.31
CA PRO A 170 3.58 -10.31 1.68
C PRO A 170 3.95 -11.47 2.60
N ILE A 171 4.56 -12.52 2.12
CA ILE A 171 5.00 -13.68 2.89
C ILE A 171 6.51 -13.72 2.83
N ALA A 172 7.17 -13.29 3.92
CA ALA A 172 8.58 -13.61 4.14
C ALA A 172 8.64 -15.09 4.58
N SER A 173 9.32 -15.90 3.81
CA SER A 173 9.67 -17.29 4.14
C SER A 173 10.58 -17.36 5.37
#